data_900de05935d604b676dd2f1fa925ff4b
#
_entry.id   900de05935d604b676dd2f1fa925ff4b
#
_cell.length_a   1.000
_cell.length_b   1.000
_cell.length_c   1.000
_cell.angle_alpha   90.00
_cell.angle_beta   90.00
_cell.angle_gamma   90.00
#
_symmetry.space_group_name_H-M   'P 1'
#
loop_
_entity.id
_entity.type
_entity.pdbx_description
1 polymer ?
#
loop_
_entity_poly.entity_id
_entity_poly.type
_entity_poly.pdbx_seq_one_letter_code
_entity_poly.pdbx_strand_id
1 'polypeptide(L)'
;MMRIITGRARGVRLTTLEGEHTRPTSERAKEAVFSMLQFEINGKQVLDLFAGSGQMGLEALSRGAEHAVLCDASRDAIEVIRQNTLKTKLAPFCDVFCLDFKAALQNMRRKRCFDLVFLDPPYAKGFLPQALDLLVQYGLLADHAKVICESGDPKDVFLEKCDSKESFAILREAKYGIAYVTVLEFLEGEAKA
;
A
#
# COMPACT_ATOMS: atom_id res chain seq x y z
N MET A 1 0.20 -5.93 19.37
CA MET A 1 -0.78 -4.80 19.45
C MET A 1 -0.36 -3.77 18.40
N MET A 2 -1.24 -3.48 17.43
CA MET A 2 -0.94 -2.58 16.30
C MET A 2 -0.74 -1.13 16.74
N ARG A 3 0.33 -0.48 16.30
CA ARG A 3 0.65 0.92 16.63
C ARG A 3 1.47 1.59 15.53
N ILE A 4 1.47 2.91 15.50
CA ILE A 4 2.39 3.70 14.69
C ILE A 4 3.80 3.60 15.31
N ILE A 5 4.80 3.28 14.47
CA ILE A 5 6.16 2.98 14.93
C ILE A 5 6.99 4.26 15.04
N THR A 6 6.89 5.13 14.02
CA THR A 6 7.77 6.30 13.91
C THR A 6 7.00 7.55 13.47
N GLY A 7 7.62 8.72 13.58
CA GLY A 7 7.10 9.99 13.09
C GLY A 7 6.17 10.72 14.07
N ARG A 8 5.34 11.62 13.52
CA ARG A 8 4.52 12.57 14.31
C ARG A 8 3.41 11.93 15.13
N ALA A 9 2.97 10.70 14.76
CA ALA A 9 1.96 9.93 15.49
C ALA A 9 2.56 8.72 16.21
N ARG A 10 3.88 8.68 16.44
CA ARG A 10 4.59 7.58 17.11
C ARG A 10 3.92 7.14 18.38
N GLY A 11 3.74 5.82 18.54
CA GLY A 11 3.20 5.19 19.76
C GLY A 11 1.67 5.17 19.84
N VAL A 12 0.95 5.85 18.93
CA VAL A 12 -0.52 5.80 18.89
C VAL A 12 -0.97 4.38 18.56
N ARG A 13 -1.82 3.82 19.41
CA ARG A 13 -2.41 2.50 19.21
C ARG A 13 -3.55 2.58 18.21
N LEU A 14 -3.50 1.71 17.21
CA LEU A 14 -4.54 1.59 16.21
C LEU A 14 -5.60 0.58 16.62
N THR A 15 -6.85 0.85 16.27
CA THR A 15 -7.94 -0.13 16.27
C THR A 15 -7.69 -1.11 15.13
N THR A 16 -7.98 -2.38 15.35
CA THR A 16 -7.91 -3.46 14.34
C THR A 16 -9.31 -4.00 14.08
N LEU A 17 -9.50 -4.62 12.95
CA LEU A 17 -10.71 -5.37 12.65
C LEU A 17 -10.83 -6.59 13.56
N GLU A 18 -12.06 -6.99 13.90
CA GLU A 18 -12.31 -8.23 14.62
C GLU A 18 -11.80 -9.42 13.80
N GLY A 19 -11.02 -10.30 14.44
CA GLY A 19 -10.39 -11.45 13.78
C GLY A 19 -9.03 -11.16 13.11
N GLU A 20 -8.63 -9.93 12.91
CA GLU A 20 -7.26 -9.56 12.56
C GLU A 20 -6.35 -9.66 13.79
N HIS A 21 -5.90 -10.87 14.08
CA HIS A 21 -4.81 -11.02 15.04
C HIS A 21 -3.53 -10.50 14.39
N THR A 22 -3.02 -9.37 14.89
CA THR A 22 -1.69 -8.87 14.53
C THR A 22 -0.65 -9.95 14.82
N ARG A 23 -0.23 -10.65 13.77
CA ARG A 23 0.83 -11.63 13.89
C ARG A 23 2.15 -10.88 14.10
N PRO A 24 3.04 -11.32 15.02
CA PRO A 24 4.37 -10.71 15.22
C PRO A 24 5.18 -10.60 13.90
N THR A 25 4.87 -11.45 12.93
CA THR A 25 5.48 -11.46 11.60
C THR A 25 5.07 -10.26 10.76
N SER A 26 3.82 -9.80 10.85
CA SER A 26 3.34 -8.61 10.11
C SER A 26 3.95 -7.32 10.66
N GLU A 27 4.19 -7.20 11.96
CA GLU A 27 4.90 -6.04 12.53
C GLU A 27 6.36 -6.00 12.05
N ARG A 28 7.07 -7.14 11.99
CA ARG A 28 8.44 -7.22 11.46
C ARG A 28 8.52 -6.89 9.98
N ALA A 29 7.57 -7.39 9.18
CA ALA A 29 7.49 -7.08 7.76
C ALA A 29 7.33 -5.57 7.54
N LYS A 30 6.39 -4.95 8.25
CA LYS A 30 6.16 -3.52 8.23
C LYS A 30 7.40 -2.72 8.63
N GLU A 31 8.05 -3.07 9.75
CA GLU A 31 9.29 -2.42 10.20
C GLU A 31 10.38 -2.50 9.13
N ALA A 32 10.54 -3.66 8.49
CA ALA A 32 11.53 -3.85 7.44
C ALA A 32 11.21 -3.01 6.19
N VAL A 33 9.94 -2.97 5.75
CA VAL A 33 9.48 -2.12 4.64
C VAL A 33 9.79 -0.66 4.93
N PHE A 34 9.37 -0.14 6.07
CA PHE A 34 9.57 1.26 6.42
C PHE A 34 11.02 1.61 6.75
N SER A 35 11.85 0.65 7.13
CA SER A 35 13.30 0.84 7.25
C SER A 35 13.96 1.04 5.89
N MET A 36 13.52 0.31 4.86
CA MET A 36 14.02 0.49 3.48
C MET A 36 13.61 1.84 2.92
N LEU A 37 12.38 2.28 3.20
CA LEU A 37 11.80 3.50 2.64
C LEU A 37 12.10 4.75 3.47
N GLN A 38 12.86 4.66 4.57
CA GLN A 38 12.97 5.71 5.59
C GLN A 38 13.38 7.10 5.06
N PHE A 39 14.17 7.17 3.98
CA PHE A 39 14.61 8.41 3.37
C PHE A 39 13.78 8.83 2.15
N GLU A 40 12.82 7.99 1.72
CA GLU A 40 12.07 8.18 0.49
C GLU A 40 10.59 8.56 0.72
N ILE A 41 10.12 8.62 1.98
CA ILE A 41 8.70 8.81 2.30
C ILE A 41 8.31 10.29 2.37
N ASN A 42 9.23 11.16 2.79
CA ASN A 42 8.90 12.56 3.05
C ASN A 42 8.42 13.27 1.78
N GLY A 43 7.27 13.95 1.88
CA GLY A 43 6.65 14.69 0.77
C GLY A 43 5.98 13.81 -0.31
N LYS A 44 5.87 12.49 -0.10
CA LYS A 44 5.36 11.54 -1.08
C LYS A 44 3.84 11.40 -1.07
N GLN A 45 3.28 11.15 -2.27
CA GLN A 45 1.88 10.76 -2.46
C GLN A 45 1.76 9.24 -2.32
N VAL A 46 0.90 8.78 -1.43
CA VAL A 46 0.79 7.36 -1.03
C VAL A 46 -0.56 6.80 -1.39
N LEU A 47 -0.60 5.57 -1.90
CA LEU A 47 -1.80 4.76 -2.05
C LEU A 47 -1.69 3.49 -1.18
N ASP A 48 -2.68 3.27 -0.33
CA ASP A 48 -2.88 2.02 0.42
C ASP A 48 -4.19 1.40 -0.10
N LEU A 49 -4.08 0.44 -1.03
CA LEU A 49 -5.21 0.01 -1.87
C LEU A 49 -6.07 -1.07 -1.21
N PHE A 50 -5.52 -1.81 -0.26
CA PHE A 50 -6.20 -2.84 0.54
C PHE A 50 -5.96 -2.53 2.02
N ALA A 51 -6.43 -1.35 2.46
CA ALA A 51 -5.89 -0.68 3.62
C ALA A 51 -6.24 -1.35 4.97
N GLY A 52 -7.26 -2.20 5.05
CA GLY A 52 -7.66 -2.88 6.28
C GLY A 52 -7.87 -1.89 7.44
N SER A 53 -6.93 -1.85 8.37
CA SER A 53 -6.93 -0.87 9.48
C SER A 53 -6.31 0.48 9.13
N GLY A 54 -5.78 0.66 7.93
CA GLY A 54 -5.06 1.85 7.46
C GLY A 54 -3.62 1.94 7.96
N GLN A 55 -3.07 0.82 8.46
CA GLN A 55 -1.77 0.82 9.14
C GLN A 55 -0.62 1.31 8.25
N MET A 56 -0.55 0.89 6.99
CA MET A 56 0.56 1.24 6.10
C MET A 56 0.49 2.71 5.69
N GLY A 57 -0.66 3.18 5.22
CA GLY A 57 -0.84 4.57 4.84
C GLY A 57 -0.67 5.54 6.01
N LEU A 58 -1.20 5.21 7.19
CA LEU A 58 -1.05 6.05 8.40
C LEU A 58 0.41 6.08 8.91
N GLU A 59 1.15 4.98 8.81
CA GLU A 59 2.58 4.95 9.13
C GLU A 59 3.36 5.85 8.17
N ALA A 60 3.07 5.78 6.85
CA ALA A 60 3.70 6.64 5.85
C ALA A 60 3.43 8.13 6.12
N LEU A 61 2.18 8.50 6.41
CA LEU A 61 1.81 9.87 6.81
C LEU A 61 2.52 10.32 8.10
N SER A 62 2.63 9.43 9.08
CA SER A 62 3.35 9.72 10.31
C SER A 62 4.83 10.02 10.07
N ARG A 63 5.43 9.39 9.08
CA ARG A 63 6.84 9.57 8.67
C ARG A 63 7.07 10.74 7.72
N GLY A 64 6.02 11.51 7.38
CA GLY A 64 6.15 12.73 6.59
C GLY A 64 5.68 12.61 5.15
N ALA A 65 4.99 11.55 4.74
CA ALA A 65 4.25 11.57 3.47
C ALA A 65 3.32 12.78 3.43
N GLU A 66 3.17 13.38 2.25
CA GLU A 66 2.36 14.58 2.07
C GLU A 66 0.87 14.25 2.15
N HIS A 67 0.48 13.21 1.44
CA HIS A 67 -0.91 12.77 1.38
C HIS A 67 -1.00 11.25 1.20
N ALA A 68 -2.07 10.65 1.71
CA ALA A 68 -2.36 9.24 1.49
C ALA A 68 -3.82 9.03 1.05
N VAL A 69 -4.01 8.12 0.10
CA VAL A 69 -5.33 7.58 -0.25
C VAL A 69 -5.42 6.18 0.35
N LEU A 70 -6.43 5.97 1.19
CA LEU A 70 -6.69 4.70 1.88
C LEU A 70 -7.97 4.10 1.30
N CYS A 71 -7.87 2.93 0.69
CA CYS A 71 -9.01 2.25 0.07
C CYS A 71 -9.22 0.87 0.67
N ASP A 72 -10.47 0.52 0.91
CA ASP A 72 -10.88 -0.83 1.24
C ASP A 72 -12.31 -1.08 0.75
N ALA A 73 -12.63 -2.32 0.39
CA ALA A 73 -13.98 -2.70 -0.02
C ALA A 73 -14.93 -2.91 1.18
N SER A 74 -14.38 -3.21 2.36
CA SER A 74 -15.13 -3.47 3.59
C SER A 74 -15.56 -2.18 4.27
N ARG A 75 -16.86 -2.05 4.56
CA ARG A 75 -17.38 -0.92 5.35
C ARG A 75 -16.80 -0.90 6.76
N ASP A 76 -16.59 -2.07 7.37
CA ASP A 76 -16.03 -2.18 8.72
C ASP A 76 -14.57 -1.72 8.74
N ALA A 77 -13.79 -2.05 7.70
CA ALA A 77 -12.44 -1.54 7.52
C ALA A 77 -12.42 -0.02 7.41
N ILE A 78 -13.32 0.55 6.62
CA ILE A 78 -13.42 2.01 6.45
C ILE A 78 -13.77 2.71 7.77
N GLU A 79 -14.62 2.12 8.59
CA GLU A 79 -14.94 2.68 9.92
C GLU A 79 -13.72 2.65 10.83
N VAL A 80 -12.99 1.54 10.85
CA VAL A 80 -11.72 1.40 11.59
C VAL A 80 -10.67 2.40 11.10
N ILE A 81 -10.50 2.55 9.77
CA ILE A 81 -9.58 3.55 9.19
C ILE A 81 -9.93 4.95 9.68
N ARG A 82 -11.22 5.35 9.59
CA ARG A 82 -11.67 6.68 10.05
C ARG A 82 -11.38 6.92 11.52
N GLN A 83 -11.64 5.93 12.38
CA GLN A 83 -11.28 6.02 13.80
C GLN A 83 -9.78 6.21 13.99
N ASN A 84 -8.96 5.47 13.24
CA ASN A 84 -7.50 5.53 13.31
C ASN A 84 -6.95 6.87 12.79
N THR A 85 -7.53 7.44 11.72
CA THR A 85 -7.15 8.78 11.22
C THR A 85 -7.39 9.86 12.27
N LEU A 86 -8.49 9.77 13.01
CA LEU A 86 -8.80 10.71 14.11
C LEU A 86 -7.84 10.51 15.30
N LYS A 87 -7.61 9.27 15.74
CA LYS A 87 -6.68 8.95 16.85
C LYS A 87 -5.27 9.45 16.59
N THR A 88 -4.80 9.30 15.36
CA THR A 88 -3.46 9.72 14.93
C THR A 88 -3.39 11.21 14.60
N LYS A 89 -4.54 11.91 14.51
CA LYS A 89 -4.67 13.30 14.02
C LYS A 89 -4.18 13.48 12.58
N LEU A 90 -4.27 12.41 11.77
CA LEU A 90 -3.82 12.40 10.39
C LEU A 90 -4.96 12.56 9.37
N ALA A 91 -6.21 12.68 9.82
CA ALA A 91 -7.39 12.84 8.97
C ALA A 91 -7.27 13.98 7.91
N PRO A 92 -6.65 15.15 8.19
CA PRO A 92 -6.50 16.20 7.17
C PRO A 92 -5.55 15.85 6.03
N PHE A 93 -4.77 14.79 6.16
CA PHE A 93 -3.71 14.39 5.22
C PHE A 93 -4.07 13.13 4.44
N CYS A 94 -5.32 12.64 4.53
CA CYS A 94 -5.72 11.44 3.81
C CYS A 94 -7.15 11.50 3.30
N ASP A 95 -7.38 10.84 2.17
CA ASP A 95 -8.70 10.50 1.65
C ASP A 95 -9.00 9.04 1.94
N VAL A 96 -10.24 8.73 2.29
CA VAL A 96 -10.69 7.36 2.62
C VAL A 96 -11.86 6.97 1.73
N PHE A 97 -11.70 5.90 0.94
CA PHE A 97 -12.70 5.41 -0.01
C PHE A 97 -13.16 4.00 0.31
N CYS A 98 -14.48 3.80 0.40
CA CYS A 98 -15.11 2.50 0.49
C CYS A 98 -15.42 1.99 -0.91
N LEU A 99 -14.43 1.40 -1.58
CA LEU A 99 -14.54 0.92 -2.96
C LEU A 99 -13.72 -0.36 -3.12
N ASP A 100 -14.15 -1.26 -4.02
CA ASP A 100 -13.26 -2.30 -4.49
C ASP A 100 -12.07 -1.70 -5.26
N PHE A 101 -10.97 -2.44 -5.34
CA PHE A 101 -9.72 -1.90 -5.87
C PHE A 101 -9.82 -1.45 -7.33
N LYS A 102 -10.65 -2.10 -8.17
CA LYS A 102 -10.81 -1.72 -9.57
C LYS A 102 -11.57 -0.40 -9.70
N ALA A 103 -12.66 -0.27 -8.96
CA ALA A 103 -13.44 0.97 -8.91
C ALA A 103 -12.63 2.12 -8.30
N ALA A 104 -11.82 1.84 -7.27
CA ALA A 104 -10.92 2.82 -6.67
C ALA A 104 -9.89 3.34 -7.68
N LEU A 105 -9.16 2.46 -8.37
CA LEU A 105 -8.17 2.83 -9.37
C LEU A 105 -8.81 3.56 -10.55
N GLN A 106 -9.98 3.10 -11.03
CA GLN A 106 -10.71 3.79 -12.09
C GLN A 106 -11.13 5.22 -11.70
N ASN A 107 -11.57 5.43 -10.46
CA ASN A 107 -11.97 6.75 -9.96
C ASN A 107 -10.77 7.73 -9.89
N MET A 108 -9.58 7.22 -9.62
CA MET A 108 -8.33 8.00 -9.51
C MET A 108 -7.65 8.26 -10.87
N ARG A 109 -8.04 7.55 -11.92
CA ARG A 109 -7.45 7.65 -13.26
C ARG A 109 -7.33 9.11 -13.71
N ARG A 110 -6.12 9.52 -14.14
CA ARG A 110 -5.78 10.88 -14.61
C ARG A 110 -6.01 12.02 -13.60
N LYS A 111 -6.30 11.69 -12.34
CA LYS A 111 -6.53 12.68 -11.27
C LYS A 111 -5.47 12.61 -10.19
N ARG A 112 -4.79 11.49 -10.08
CA ARG A 112 -3.81 11.19 -9.04
C ARG A 112 -2.58 10.53 -9.65
N CYS A 113 -1.45 10.73 -8.98
CA CYS A 113 -0.20 10.07 -9.29
C CYS A 113 0.47 9.74 -7.96
N PHE A 114 0.97 8.52 -7.78
CA PHE A 114 1.49 8.03 -6.51
C PHE A 114 2.96 7.69 -6.63
N ASP A 115 3.73 8.11 -5.64
CA ASP A 115 5.15 7.77 -5.48
C ASP A 115 5.34 6.43 -4.75
N LEU A 116 4.38 6.08 -3.87
CA LEU A 116 4.45 4.90 -3.02
C LEU A 116 3.09 4.21 -2.98
N VAL A 117 3.05 2.92 -3.31
CA VAL A 117 1.82 2.12 -3.33
C VAL A 117 2.00 0.88 -2.46
N PHE A 118 1.05 0.63 -1.58
CA PHE A 118 0.94 -0.61 -0.78
C PHE A 118 -0.17 -1.48 -1.33
N LEU A 119 0.15 -2.75 -1.60
CA LEU A 119 -0.77 -3.78 -2.09
C LEU A 119 -0.68 -5.01 -1.19
N ASP A 120 -1.65 -5.14 -0.26
CA ASP A 120 -1.79 -6.31 0.63
C ASP A 120 -3.20 -6.92 0.47
N PRO A 121 -3.50 -7.50 -0.70
CA PRO A 121 -4.80 -8.11 -0.95
C PRO A 121 -4.94 -9.46 -0.23
N PRO A 122 -6.18 -9.97 -0.07
CA PRO A 122 -6.40 -11.35 0.33
C PRO A 122 -5.67 -12.32 -0.61
N TYR A 123 -4.86 -13.23 -0.03
CA TYR A 123 -4.02 -14.16 -0.79
C TYR A 123 -4.83 -15.06 -1.75
N ALA A 124 -4.17 -15.57 -2.76
CA ALA A 124 -4.68 -16.54 -3.75
C ALA A 124 -5.88 -16.08 -4.60
N LYS A 125 -6.17 -14.76 -4.68
CA LYS A 125 -7.25 -14.22 -5.54
C LYS A 125 -6.75 -13.62 -6.86
N GLY A 126 -5.43 -13.60 -7.10
CA GLY A 126 -4.83 -13.02 -8.31
C GLY A 126 -5.11 -11.51 -8.44
N PHE A 127 -5.23 -10.80 -7.31
CA PHE A 127 -5.50 -9.35 -7.34
C PHE A 127 -4.25 -8.53 -7.61
N LEU A 128 -3.05 -9.01 -7.20
CA LEU A 128 -1.80 -8.28 -7.40
C LEU A 128 -1.51 -7.97 -8.87
N PRO A 129 -1.46 -8.96 -9.79
CA PRO A 129 -1.21 -8.67 -11.19
C PRO A 129 -2.26 -7.75 -11.79
N GLN A 130 -3.55 -7.93 -11.44
CA GLN A 130 -4.62 -7.04 -11.91
C GLN A 130 -4.46 -5.60 -11.40
N ALA A 131 -4.05 -5.41 -10.15
CA ALA A 131 -3.80 -4.09 -9.58
C ALA A 131 -2.59 -3.42 -10.25
N LEU A 132 -1.50 -4.15 -10.49
CA LEU A 132 -0.32 -3.67 -11.20
C LEU A 132 -0.66 -3.22 -12.62
N ASP A 133 -1.40 -4.05 -13.37
CA ASP A 133 -1.84 -3.71 -14.73
C ASP A 133 -2.69 -2.43 -14.76
N LEU A 134 -3.64 -2.30 -13.83
CA LEU A 134 -4.50 -1.11 -13.75
C LEU A 134 -3.75 0.14 -13.31
N LEU A 135 -2.77 0.02 -12.40
CA LEU A 135 -1.93 1.14 -11.98
C LEU A 135 -1.16 1.72 -13.17
N VAL A 136 -0.56 0.85 -14.00
CA VAL A 136 0.15 1.26 -15.22
C VAL A 136 -0.83 1.78 -16.27
N GLN A 137 -1.88 1.03 -16.58
CA GLN A 137 -2.87 1.39 -17.60
C GLN A 137 -3.54 2.75 -17.34
N TYR A 138 -3.76 3.10 -16.07
CA TYR A 138 -4.43 4.35 -15.69
C TYR A 138 -3.45 5.51 -15.45
N GLY A 139 -2.14 5.27 -15.54
CA GLY A 139 -1.12 6.29 -15.33
C GLY A 139 -1.13 6.81 -13.89
N LEU A 140 -1.18 5.90 -12.91
CA LEU A 140 -1.30 6.23 -11.49
C LEU A 140 0.05 6.20 -10.75
N LEU A 141 1.13 5.83 -11.41
CA LEU A 141 2.46 5.73 -10.84
C LEU A 141 3.34 6.89 -11.30
N ALA A 142 4.01 7.52 -10.35
CA ALA A 142 5.08 8.48 -10.64
C ALA A 142 6.32 7.74 -11.15
N ASP A 143 7.22 8.47 -11.80
CA ASP A 143 8.51 7.92 -12.24
C ASP A 143 9.27 7.38 -11.03
N HIS A 144 9.82 6.16 -11.16
CA HIS A 144 10.48 5.45 -10.08
C HIS A 144 9.61 5.19 -8.83
N ALA A 145 8.28 5.21 -8.98
CA ALA A 145 7.38 4.86 -7.89
C ALA A 145 7.70 3.50 -7.30
N LYS A 146 7.60 3.37 -5.99
CA LYS A 146 7.79 2.09 -5.29
C LYS A 146 6.42 1.44 -5.07
N VAL A 147 6.30 0.17 -5.46
CA VAL A 147 5.11 -0.64 -5.18
C VAL A 147 5.51 -1.78 -4.26
N ILE A 148 4.89 -1.83 -3.09
CA ILE A 148 5.13 -2.85 -2.07
C ILE A 148 3.98 -3.84 -2.11
N CYS A 149 4.27 -5.07 -2.51
CA CYS A 149 3.31 -6.16 -2.60
C CYS A 149 3.53 -7.15 -1.45
N GLU A 150 2.46 -7.46 -0.70
CA GLU A 150 2.44 -8.58 0.23
C GLU A 150 1.67 -9.75 -0.40
N SER A 151 2.21 -10.97 -0.31
CA SER A 151 1.63 -12.18 -0.90
C SER A 151 1.94 -13.43 -0.08
N GLY A 152 1.22 -14.51 -0.37
CA GLY A 152 1.51 -15.84 0.20
C GLY A 152 2.65 -16.57 -0.52
N ASP A 153 2.86 -16.25 -1.80
CA ASP A 153 3.96 -16.75 -2.65
C ASP A 153 4.47 -15.59 -3.51
N PRO A 154 5.81 -15.40 -3.68
CA PRO A 154 6.35 -14.35 -4.54
C PRO A 154 5.85 -14.44 -6.00
N LYS A 155 5.52 -15.63 -6.47
CA LYS A 155 4.96 -15.83 -7.81
C LYS A 155 3.59 -15.17 -7.99
N ASP A 156 2.85 -14.92 -6.90
CA ASP A 156 1.53 -14.26 -6.95
C ASP A 156 1.61 -12.80 -7.42
N VAL A 157 2.79 -12.17 -7.34
CA VAL A 157 2.99 -10.77 -7.76
C VAL A 157 2.87 -10.65 -9.28
N PHE A 158 3.56 -11.54 -9.99
CA PHE A 158 3.56 -11.59 -11.45
C PHE A 158 3.10 -12.97 -11.91
N LEU A 159 1.81 -13.24 -11.84
CA LEU A 159 1.26 -14.41 -12.51
C LEU A 159 1.49 -14.29 -14.03
N GLU A 160 1.45 -15.42 -14.76
CA GLU A 160 1.68 -15.48 -16.22
C GLU A 160 0.85 -14.49 -17.05
N LYS A 161 -0.18 -13.89 -16.44
CA LYS A 161 -1.11 -12.95 -17.08
C LYS A 161 -0.92 -11.48 -16.66
N CYS A 162 0.23 -11.11 -16.07
CA CYS A 162 0.53 -9.71 -15.75
C CYS A 162 1.13 -9.03 -16.99
N ASP A 163 0.33 -8.22 -17.68
CA ASP A 163 0.73 -7.55 -18.92
C ASP A 163 1.77 -6.44 -18.68
N SER A 164 1.75 -5.84 -17.48
CA SER A 164 2.65 -4.74 -17.09
C SER A 164 3.95 -5.20 -16.44
N LYS A 165 4.24 -6.50 -16.40
CA LYS A 165 5.44 -7.05 -15.72
C LYS A 165 6.73 -6.35 -16.12
N GLU A 166 6.92 -6.09 -17.41
CA GLU A 166 8.12 -5.45 -17.95
C GLU A 166 8.27 -3.96 -17.53
N SER A 167 7.19 -3.37 -17.00
CA SER A 167 7.21 -2.00 -16.46
C SER A 167 7.76 -1.92 -15.04
N PHE A 168 8.17 -3.05 -14.44
CA PHE A 168 8.66 -3.09 -13.07
C PHE A 168 10.00 -3.79 -12.95
N ALA A 169 10.88 -3.21 -12.13
CA ALA A 169 12.08 -3.89 -11.62
C ALA A 169 11.81 -4.41 -10.21
N ILE A 170 12.21 -5.64 -9.92
CA ILE A 170 12.18 -6.17 -8.56
C ILE A 170 13.42 -5.66 -7.83
N LEU A 171 13.22 -4.80 -6.82
CA LEU A 171 14.32 -4.30 -5.99
C LEU A 171 14.65 -5.26 -4.85
N ARG A 172 13.63 -5.92 -4.30
CA ARG A 172 13.79 -6.81 -3.16
C ARG A 172 12.64 -7.78 -3.05
N GLU A 173 12.96 -9.01 -2.63
CA GLU A 173 12.02 -10.01 -2.14
C GLU A 173 12.49 -10.51 -0.78
N ALA A 174 11.59 -10.60 0.18
CA ALA A 174 11.90 -11.07 1.52
C ALA A 174 10.71 -11.83 2.12
N LYS A 175 11.02 -12.90 2.87
CA LYS A 175 10.01 -13.70 3.58
C LYS A 175 9.94 -13.32 5.04
N TYR A 176 8.72 -13.07 5.51
CA TYR A 176 8.41 -12.78 6.91
C TYR A 176 7.33 -13.76 7.39
N GLY A 177 7.75 -14.85 8.05
CA GLY A 177 6.84 -15.93 8.44
C GLY A 177 6.19 -16.61 7.24
N ILE A 178 4.87 -16.42 7.06
CA ILE A 178 4.11 -16.96 5.92
C ILE A 178 3.93 -15.93 4.80
N ALA A 179 4.25 -14.67 5.04
CA ALA A 179 4.11 -13.60 4.08
C ALA A 179 5.43 -13.36 3.32
N TYR A 180 5.31 -13.05 2.04
CA TYR A 180 6.39 -12.53 1.22
C TYR A 180 6.12 -11.05 0.93
N VAL A 181 7.16 -10.24 1.04
CA VAL A 181 7.13 -8.83 0.66
C VAL A 181 8.02 -8.65 -0.55
N THR A 182 7.44 -8.21 -1.66
CA THR A 182 8.15 -7.84 -2.87
C THR A 182 8.09 -6.33 -3.05
N VAL A 183 9.24 -5.70 -3.18
CA VAL A 183 9.38 -4.27 -3.47
C VAL A 183 9.71 -4.12 -4.95
N LEU A 184 8.83 -3.45 -5.66
CA LEU A 184 8.96 -3.14 -7.07
C LEU A 184 9.28 -1.66 -7.26
N GLU A 185 10.03 -1.35 -8.31
CA GLU A 185 10.19 0.01 -8.84
C GLU A 185 9.54 0.08 -10.20
N PHE A 186 8.68 1.07 -10.39
CA PHE A 186 8.11 1.35 -11.70
C PHE A 186 9.19 1.97 -12.60
N LEU A 187 9.41 1.34 -13.74
CA LEU A 187 10.33 1.82 -14.76
C LEU A 187 9.55 2.75 -15.69
N GLU A 188 10.05 3.96 -15.88
CA GLU A 188 9.49 4.88 -16.86
C GLU A 188 9.40 4.16 -18.20
N GLY A 189 8.20 3.93 -18.68
CA GLY A 189 8.02 3.38 -20.01
C GLY A 189 8.50 4.41 -21.01
N GLU A 190 9.47 4.06 -21.86
CA GLU A 190 9.64 4.77 -23.13
C GLU A 190 8.23 4.88 -23.74
N ALA A 191 7.73 6.10 -23.80
CA ALA A 191 6.44 6.35 -24.43
C ALA A 191 6.51 5.68 -25.81
N LYS A 192 5.74 4.61 -26.00
CA LYS A 192 5.55 4.06 -27.34
C LYS A 192 4.93 5.17 -28.16
N ALA A 193 5.83 5.82 -28.92
CA ALA A 193 5.52 6.85 -29.89
C ALA A 193 4.58 6.28 -30.98
#